data_495fefe84f9cd363c719f000bd4a08d8
#
_entry.id   495fefe84f9cd363c719f000bd4a08d8
#
_cell.length_a   1.000
_cell.length_b   1.000
_cell.length_c   1.000
_cell.angle_alpha   90.00
_cell.angle_beta   90.00
_cell.angle_gamma   90.00
#
_symmetry.space_group_name_H-M   'P 1'
#
loop_
_entity.id
_entity.type
_entity.pdbx_description
1 polymer ?
#
loop_
_entity_poly.entity_id
_entity_poly.type
_entity_poly.pdbx_seq_one_letter_code
_entity_poly.pdbx_strand_id
1 'polypeptide(L)'
;MKKQSLLNTLKGTILALTLALFTFTAASAQTIKNVVLVHGAFADGSGYKGVYEALTKQGYHVTVVQNPLTSLEDDVTATKLALDAQDGPAILAGHSWGGVVITEAGTHPKVAGLVYIAAFQPDNNETALKWFQTAPPAPENGVLPADAKGIVYYDKAKFHAGFCADVSKEEAAFMYASQGAFYGKCFVSPVTDAAWRHKPTFGIIATEDKSINPDIQRNMYKRSNTKVTEIKGSHAVYISQPQKVANVIIEAAKAVSGK
;
A
#
# COMPACT_ATOMS: atom_id res chain seq x y z
N MET A 1 62.23 -62.64 -48.79
CA MET A 1 62.28 -63.19 -47.42
C MET A 1 61.82 -62.07 -46.47
N LYS A 2 60.87 -62.35 -45.59
CA LYS A 2 60.24 -61.55 -44.55
C LYS A 2 59.52 -60.27 -45.02
N LYS A 3 58.19 -60.44 -45.25
CA LYS A 3 57.18 -59.39 -45.22
C LYS A 3 56.92 -58.97 -43.78
N GLN A 4 57.07 -57.69 -43.47
CA GLN A 4 56.64 -57.11 -42.18
C GLN A 4 55.35 -56.27 -42.41
N SER A 5 54.31 -56.77 -41.86
CA SER A 5 52.97 -56.20 -41.90
C SER A 5 52.96 -54.95 -41.03
N LEU A 6 52.60 -53.80 -41.61
CA LEU A 6 52.26 -52.60 -40.89
C LEU A 6 50.81 -52.66 -40.47
N LEU A 7 50.59 -52.87 -39.20
CA LEU A 7 49.28 -52.60 -38.58
C LEU A 7 49.18 -51.12 -38.18
N ASN A 8 48.45 -50.36 -38.99
CA ASN A 8 48.09 -49.01 -38.61
C ASN A 8 46.92 -49.06 -37.62
N THR A 9 47.25 -48.79 -36.36
CA THR A 9 46.25 -48.60 -35.33
C THR A 9 45.65 -47.21 -35.49
N LEU A 10 44.44 -47.13 -36.00
CA LEU A 10 43.64 -45.92 -36.06
C LEU A 10 43.08 -45.63 -34.65
N LYS A 11 43.72 -44.73 -33.91
CA LYS A 11 43.17 -44.21 -32.65
C LYS A 11 42.09 -43.22 -33.00
N GLY A 12 40.84 -43.67 -33.03
CA GLY A 12 39.66 -42.80 -33.10
C GLY A 12 39.50 -42.05 -31.77
N THR A 13 39.80 -40.79 -31.82
CA THR A 13 39.50 -39.87 -30.72
C THR A 13 38.00 -39.59 -30.74
N ILE A 14 37.23 -40.24 -29.88
CA ILE A 14 35.80 -39.92 -29.66
C ILE A 14 35.79 -38.63 -28.89
N LEU A 15 35.54 -37.53 -29.57
CA LEU A 15 35.25 -36.23 -28.96
C LEU A 15 33.80 -36.28 -28.40
N ALA A 16 33.67 -36.60 -27.12
CA ALA A 16 32.38 -36.54 -26.44
C ALA A 16 31.95 -35.07 -26.33
N LEU A 17 31.09 -34.64 -27.24
CA LEU A 17 30.44 -33.35 -27.20
C LEU A 17 29.39 -33.39 -26.10
N THR A 18 29.76 -33.03 -24.85
CA THR A 18 28.80 -32.81 -23.76
C THR A 18 28.00 -31.56 -24.07
N LEU A 19 26.82 -31.76 -24.67
CA LEU A 19 25.82 -30.73 -24.86
C LEU A 19 25.22 -30.40 -23.47
N ALA A 20 25.79 -29.41 -22.78
CA ALA A 20 25.21 -28.88 -21.59
C ALA A 20 23.86 -28.20 -21.96
N LEU A 21 22.77 -28.94 -21.81
CA LEU A 21 21.43 -28.34 -21.83
C LEU A 21 21.33 -27.36 -20.65
N PHE A 22 21.63 -26.11 -20.91
CA PHE A 22 21.18 -25.03 -20.04
C PHE A 22 19.64 -24.99 -20.18
N THR A 23 18.96 -25.69 -19.31
CA THR A 23 17.53 -25.47 -19.07
C THR A 23 17.40 -24.06 -18.49
N PHE A 24 17.18 -23.08 -19.35
CA PHE A 24 16.61 -21.81 -18.91
C PHE A 24 15.23 -22.15 -18.34
N THR A 25 15.17 -22.36 -17.02
CA THR A 25 13.91 -22.24 -16.32
C THR A 25 13.49 -20.79 -16.49
N ALA A 26 12.61 -20.52 -17.46
CA ALA A 26 11.91 -19.25 -17.51
C ALA A 26 11.30 -19.06 -16.13
N ALA A 27 11.84 -18.13 -15.34
CA ALA A 27 11.23 -17.76 -14.10
C ALA A 27 9.80 -17.34 -14.46
N SER A 28 8.82 -18.19 -14.12
CA SER A 28 7.42 -17.86 -14.34
C SER A 28 7.20 -16.54 -13.61
N ALA A 29 6.86 -15.50 -14.39
CA ALA A 29 6.59 -14.19 -13.83
C ALA A 29 5.54 -14.36 -12.72
N GLN A 30 5.94 -14.17 -11.47
CA GLN A 30 5.07 -14.42 -10.33
C GLN A 30 3.93 -13.40 -10.35
N THR A 31 2.71 -13.87 -10.56
CA THR A 31 1.52 -13.03 -10.53
C THR A 31 1.25 -12.61 -9.09
N ILE A 32 1.20 -11.31 -8.82
CA ILE A 32 0.85 -10.82 -7.48
C ILE A 32 -0.65 -11.02 -7.27
N LYS A 33 -1.00 -11.81 -6.26
CA LYS A 33 -2.40 -12.12 -5.88
C LYS A 33 -2.76 -11.69 -4.46
N ASN A 34 -1.78 -11.35 -3.64
CA ASN A 34 -2.01 -10.91 -2.27
C ASN A 34 -2.14 -9.39 -2.20
N VAL A 35 -3.09 -8.93 -1.41
CA VAL A 35 -3.32 -7.51 -1.11
C VAL A 35 -3.49 -7.35 0.39
N VAL A 36 -2.72 -6.45 0.99
CA VAL A 36 -2.84 -6.06 2.40
C VAL A 36 -3.34 -4.63 2.46
N LEU A 37 -4.49 -4.41 3.12
CA LEU A 37 -5.18 -3.13 3.23
C LEU A 37 -5.00 -2.57 4.65
N VAL A 38 -4.56 -1.31 4.74
CA VAL A 38 -4.24 -0.62 6.00
C VAL A 38 -5.10 0.63 6.13
N HIS A 39 -5.99 0.67 7.15
CA HIS A 39 -6.88 1.81 7.36
C HIS A 39 -6.18 3.01 8.00
N GLY A 40 -6.82 4.17 7.94
CA GLY A 40 -6.35 5.41 8.52
C GLY A 40 -6.84 5.66 9.95
N ALA A 41 -6.56 6.88 10.46
CA ALA A 41 -7.14 7.41 11.67
C ALA A 41 -8.64 7.63 11.50
N PHE A 42 -9.39 7.67 12.60
CA PHE A 42 -10.84 7.93 12.63
C PHE A 42 -11.67 6.92 11.82
N ALA A 43 -11.13 5.73 11.58
CA ALA A 43 -11.72 4.63 10.84
C ALA A 43 -11.23 3.29 11.40
N ASP A 44 -11.77 2.21 10.90
CA ASP A 44 -11.31 0.85 11.13
C ASP A 44 -11.27 0.04 9.82
N GLY A 45 -10.90 -1.22 9.91
CA GLY A 45 -10.80 -2.08 8.74
C GLY A 45 -12.14 -2.40 8.06
N SER A 46 -13.29 -2.21 8.73
CA SER A 46 -14.60 -2.54 8.17
C SER A 46 -14.95 -1.70 6.94
N GLY A 47 -14.43 -0.46 6.86
CA GLY A 47 -14.61 0.42 5.71
C GLY A 47 -14.06 -0.16 4.40
N TYR A 48 -13.15 -1.11 4.45
CA TYR A 48 -12.64 -1.78 3.26
C TYR A 48 -13.52 -2.87 2.68
N LYS A 49 -14.71 -3.15 3.27
CA LYS A 49 -15.59 -4.22 2.81
C LYS A 49 -15.85 -4.20 1.30
N GLY A 50 -16.20 -3.04 0.73
CA GLY A 50 -16.46 -2.92 -0.70
C GLY A 50 -15.24 -3.18 -1.59
N VAL A 51 -14.06 -2.70 -1.17
CA VAL A 51 -12.78 -2.96 -1.85
C VAL A 51 -12.41 -4.44 -1.75
N TYR A 52 -12.57 -5.04 -0.57
CA TYR A 52 -12.38 -6.47 -0.35
C TYR A 52 -13.22 -7.31 -1.30
N GLU A 53 -14.53 -7.03 -1.39
CA GLU A 53 -15.45 -7.75 -2.26
C GLU A 53 -15.09 -7.59 -3.75
N ALA A 54 -14.69 -6.38 -4.16
CA ALA A 54 -14.27 -6.11 -5.53
C ALA A 54 -12.99 -6.85 -5.92
N LEU A 55 -12.01 -6.92 -5.02
CA LEU A 55 -10.73 -7.61 -5.23
C LEU A 55 -10.90 -9.13 -5.21
N THR A 56 -11.67 -9.68 -4.26
CA THR A 56 -11.87 -11.14 -4.13
C THR A 56 -12.63 -11.71 -5.33
N LYS A 57 -13.60 -10.97 -5.90
CA LYS A 57 -14.26 -11.32 -7.17
C LYS A 57 -13.27 -11.46 -8.34
N GLN A 58 -12.12 -10.80 -8.28
CA GLN A 58 -11.05 -10.87 -9.28
C GLN A 58 -9.94 -11.88 -8.92
N GLY A 59 -10.20 -12.71 -7.89
CA GLY A 59 -9.29 -13.78 -7.46
C GLY A 59 -8.05 -13.28 -6.69
N TYR A 60 -8.15 -12.13 -6.00
CA TYR A 60 -7.13 -11.67 -5.08
C TYR A 60 -7.40 -12.21 -3.66
N HIS A 61 -6.34 -12.51 -2.94
CA HIS A 61 -6.35 -12.82 -1.51
C HIS A 61 -6.16 -11.51 -0.75
N VAL A 62 -7.14 -11.12 0.06
CA VAL A 62 -7.15 -9.82 0.70
C VAL A 62 -7.10 -9.97 2.21
N THR A 63 -6.13 -9.32 2.83
CA THR A 63 -6.03 -9.19 4.29
C THR A 63 -6.25 -7.74 4.68
N VAL A 64 -7.13 -7.49 5.65
CA VAL A 64 -7.39 -6.16 6.20
C VAL A 64 -6.74 -6.06 7.57
N VAL A 65 -5.81 -5.14 7.73
CA VAL A 65 -5.13 -4.88 9.00
C VAL A 65 -6.05 -4.08 9.92
N GLN A 66 -6.04 -4.41 11.21
CA GLN A 66 -6.64 -3.60 12.26
C GLN A 66 -5.50 -2.86 12.97
N ASN A 67 -5.34 -1.58 12.67
CA ASN A 67 -4.32 -0.75 13.28
C ASN A 67 -4.68 -0.46 14.74
N PRO A 68 -3.76 -0.65 15.70
CA PRO A 68 -3.96 -0.24 17.10
C PRO A 68 -4.17 1.27 17.25
N LEU A 69 -3.62 2.10 16.35
CA LEU A 69 -3.67 3.56 16.37
C LEU A 69 -3.02 4.17 17.63
N THR A 70 -2.19 3.39 18.31
CA THR A 70 -1.49 3.79 19.56
C THR A 70 -0.12 4.41 19.28
N SER A 71 0.59 3.96 18.24
CA SER A 71 1.84 4.53 17.74
C SER A 71 2.09 4.10 16.29
N LEU A 72 3.01 4.78 15.58
CA LEU A 72 3.47 4.32 14.27
C LEU A 72 4.09 2.93 14.36
N GLU A 73 4.87 2.66 15.39
CA GLU A 73 5.54 1.37 15.61
C GLU A 73 4.53 0.22 15.78
N ASP A 74 3.46 0.44 16.56
CA ASP A 74 2.41 -0.57 16.80
C ASP A 74 1.65 -0.88 15.50
N ASP A 75 1.29 0.16 14.73
CA ASP A 75 0.57 0.01 13.46
C ASP A 75 1.46 -0.68 12.40
N VAL A 76 2.74 -0.34 12.35
CA VAL A 76 3.75 -1.00 11.49
C VAL A 76 3.91 -2.46 11.90
N THR A 77 3.95 -2.76 13.19
CA THR A 77 4.04 -4.13 13.70
C THR A 77 2.83 -4.96 13.27
N ALA A 78 1.62 -4.43 13.45
CA ALA A 78 0.38 -5.10 13.01
C ALA A 78 0.39 -5.35 11.49
N THR A 79 0.86 -4.38 10.71
CA THR A 79 0.98 -4.50 9.25
C THR A 79 2.02 -5.55 8.84
N LYS A 80 3.18 -5.59 9.49
CA LYS A 80 4.22 -6.59 9.21
C LYS A 80 3.76 -8.00 9.56
N LEU A 81 3.03 -8.20 10.64
CA LEU A 81 2.42 -9.50 10.98
C LEU A 81 1.45 -9.97 9.88
N ALA A 82 0.63 -9.06 9.33
CA ALA A 82 -0.24 -9.38 8.22
C ALA A 82 0.54 -9.73 6.93
N LEU A 83 1.67 -9.08 6.68
CA LEU A 83 2.57 -9.39 5.57
C LEU A 83 3.28 -10.73 5.75
N ASP A 84 3.73 -11.05 6.96
CA ASP A 84 4.35 -12.34 7.30
C ASP A 84 3.42 -13.52 7.02
N ALA A 85 2.12 -13.33 7.25
CA ALA A 85 1.10 -14.34 7.00
C ALA A 85 0.78 -14.58 5.51
N GLN A 86 1.26 -13.73 4.59
CA GLN A 86 1.01 -13.95 3.16
C GLN A 86 1.83 -15.14 2.63
N ASP A 87 1.27 -15.88 1.68
CA ASP A 87 1.94 -17.01 1.00
C ASP A 87 2.89 -16.58 -0.14
N GLY A 88 2.94 -15.29 -0.45
CA GLY A 88 3.78 -14.72 -1.51
C GLY A 88 3.83 -13.20 -1.47
N PRO A 89 4.37 -12.57 -2.54
CA PRO A 89 4.46 -11.12 -2.61
C PRO A 89 3.07 -10.47 -2.67
N ALA A 90 2.96 -9.27 -2.07
CA ALA A 90 1.71 -8.56 -1.89
C ALA A 90 1.79 -7.11 -2.38
N ILE A 91 0.64 -6.55 -2.78
CA ILE A 91 0.42 -5.11 -2.83
C ILE A 91 0.02 -4.66 -1.43
N LEU A 92 0.72 -3.66 -0.91
CA LEU A 92 0.40 -3.01 0.36
C LEU A 92 -0.28 -1.67 0.08
N ALA A 93 -1.55 -1.55 0.48
CA ALA A 93 -2.36 -0.36 0.23
C ALA A 93 -2.78 0.31 1.54
N GLY A 94 -2.58 1.64 1.64
CA GLY A 94 -2.88 2.41 2.85
C GLY A 94 -3.74 3.63 2.57
N HIS A 95 -4.78 3.82 3.38
CA HIS A 95 -5.64 5.00 3.37
C HIS A 95 -5.20 6.00 4.42
N SER A 96 -5.16 7.29 4.05
CA SER A 96 -4.96 8.38 5.02
C SER A 96 -3.69 8.22 5.87
N TRP A 97 -3.81 8.12 7.20
CA TRP A 97 -2.74 7.75 8.13
C TRP A 97 -2.09 6.40 7.75
N GLY A 98 -2.86 5.45 7.25
CA GLY A 98 -2.33 4.18 6.75
C GLY A 98 -1.26 4.34 5.67
N GLY A 99 -1.21 5.50 4.98
CA GLY A 99 -0.12 5.85 4.06
C GLY A 99 1.22 6.02 4.76
N VAL A 100 1.24 6.60 5.97
CA VAL A 100 2.47 6.68 6.80
C VAL A 100 2.90 5.28 7.21
N VAL A 101 1.94 4.46 7.65
CA VAL A 101 2.19 3.08 8.07
C VAL A 101 2.79 2.26 6.92
N ILE A 102 2.20 2.32 5.71
CA ILE A 102 2.75 1.58 4.56
C ILE A 102 4.06 2.14 4.06
N THR A 103 4.34 3.42 4.29
CA THR A 103 5.65 4.02 3.97
C THR A 103 6.75 3.38 4.80
N GLU A 104 6.51 3.13 6.08
CA GLU A 104 7.47 2.49 7.00
C GLU A 104 7.47 0.96 6.86
N ALA A 105 6.29 0.32 6.83
CA ALA A 105 6.18 -1.14 6.73
C ALA A 105 6.53 -1.68 5.34
N GLY A 106 6.50 -0.84 4.32
CA GLY A 106 6.66 -1.24 2.92
C GLY A 106 8.06 -1.71 2.53
N THR A 107 9.06 -1.54 3.39
CA THR A 107 10.41 -2.11 3.25
C THR A 107 10.41 -3.64 3.44
N HIS A 108 9.32 -4.21 3.96
CA HIS A 108 9.16 -5.65 4.15
C HIS A 108 9.38 -6.42 2.83
N PRO A 109 10.11 -7.58 2.84
CA PRO A 109 10.50 -8.30 1.64
C PRO A 109 9.32 -8.81 0.79
N LYS A 110 8.18 -9.10 1.40
CA LYS A 110 6.96 -9.52 0.66
C LYS A 110 6.21 -8.37 -0.01
N VAL A 111 6.58 -7.10 0.20
CA VAL A 111 5.92 -5.98 -0.48
C VAL A 111 6.49 -5.81 -1.88
N ALA A 112 5.65 -6.01 -2.89
CA ALA A 112 5.99 -5.84 -4.29
C ALA A 112 5.70 -4.43 -4.82
N GLY A 113 4.74 -3.73 -4.24
CA GLY A 113 4.36 -2.37 -4.60
C GLY A 113 3.43 -1.73 -3.57
N LEU A 114 3.33 -0.41 -3.61
CA LEU A 114 2.59 0.41 -2.66
C LEU A 114 1.44 1.13 -3.36
N VAL A 115 0.28 1.21 -2.69
CA VAL A 115 -0.87 2.00 -3.15
C VAL A 115 -1.31 2.96 -2.05
N TYR A 116 -1.20 4.24 -2.30
CA TYR A 116 -1.63 5.32 -1.39
C TYR A 116 -3.04 5.76 -1.76
N ILE A 117 -3.99 5.69 -0.82
CA ILE A 117 -5.40 6.00 -1.07
C ILE A 117 -5.77 7.24 -0.25
N ALA A 118 -5.89 8.41 -0.90
CA ALA A 118 -6.14 9.69 -0.22
C ALA A 118 -5.23 9.84 1.03
N ALA A 119 -3.92 9.62 0.88
CA ALA A 119 -3.04 9.27 1.99
C ALA A 119 -1.79 10.15 2.07
N PHE A 120 -1.23 10.22 3.27
CA PHE A 120 0.11 10.76 3.48
C PHE A 120 1.18 9.82 2.89
N GLN A 121 2.23 10.44 2.33
CA GLN A 121 3.42 9.74 1.80
C GLN A 121 4.67 10.51 2.24
N PRO A 122 5.00 10.48 3.53
CA PRO A 122 6.17 11.17 4.06
C PRO A 122 7.48 10.53 3.58
N ASP A 123 8.54 11.31 3.63
CA ASP A 123 9.92 10.87 3.40
C ASP A 123 10.62 10.58 4.73
N ASN A 124 11.87 10.10 4.66
CA ASN A 124 12.72 9.92 5.84
C ASN A 124 12.77 11.19 6.68
N ASN A 125 12.58 11.04 7.99
CA ASN A 125 12.52 12.12 8.97
C ASN A 125 11.34 13.11 8.79
N GLU A 126 10.36 12.76 7.97
CA GLU A 126 9.12 13.53 7.85
C GLU A 126 7.98 12.89 8.65
N THR A 127 7.02 13.72 9.06
CA THR A 127 5.84 13.32 9.83
C THR A 127 4.56 13.65 9.06
N ALA A 128 3.45 12.99 9.42
CA ALA A 128 2.14 13.36 8.87
C ALA A 128 1.77 14.82 9.22
N LEU A 129 2.06 15.25 10.46
CA LEU A 129 1.75 16.61 10.91
C LEU A 129 2.48 17.68 10.07
N LYS A 130 3.76 17.45 9.74
CA LYS A 130 4.53 18.37 8.88
C LYS A 130 3.79 18.60 7.55
N TRP A 131 3.32 17.54 6.92
CA TRP A 131 2.59 17.63 5.66
C TRP A 131 1.20 18.24 5.81
N PHE A 132 0.47 17.86 6.86
CA PHE A 132 -0.84 18.42 7.17
C PHE A 132 -0.80 19.95 7.31
N GLN A 133 0.30 20.49 7.84
CA GLN A 133 0.51 21.94 8.04
C GLN A 133 0.96 22.70 6.79
N THR A 134 1.23 22.03 5.67
CA THR A 134 1.70 22.71 4.43
C THR A 134 0.59 23.43 3.66
N ALA A 135 -0.67 23.18 3.99
CA ALA A 135 -1.82 23.91 3.45
C ALA A 135 -2.87 24.12 4.55
N PRO A 136 -3.67 25.19 4.46
CA PRO A 136 -4.75 25.41 5.42
C PRO A 136 -5.77 24.28 5.34
N PRO A 137 -6.32 23.83 6.49
CA PRO A 137 -7.40 22.85 6.50
C PRO A 137 -8.67 23.41 5.84
N ALA A 138 -9.46 22.53 5.24
CA ALA A 138 -10.77 22.91 4.74
C ALA A 138 -11.69 23.34 5.91
N PRO A 139 -12.66 24.24 5.69
CA PRO A 139 -13.61 24.68 6.74
C PRO A 139 -14.38 23.51 7.38
N GLU A 140 -14.64 22.47 6.60
CA GLU A 140 -15.32 21.24 7.02
C GLU A 140 -14.42 20.28 7.81
N ASN A 141 -13.10 20.47 7.79
CA ASN A 141 -12.17 19.63 8.54
C ASN A 141 -12.50 19.67 10.04
N GLY A 142 -12.61 18.49 10.63
CA GLY A 142 -13.03 18.32 12.01
C GLY A 142 -11.99 17.69 12.92
N VAL A 143 -10.72 17.60 12.51
CA VAL A 143 -9.66 17.08 13.37
C VAL A 143 -9.46 18.03 14.56
N LEU A 144 -9.66 17.52 15.77
CA LEU A 144 -9.54 18.28 17.02
C LEU A 144 -8.11 18.18 17.57
N PRO A 145 -7.70 19.13 18.42
CA PRO A 145 -6.48 18.98 19.21
C PRO A 145 -6.54 17.73 20.11
N ALA A 146 -5.37 17.16 20.42
CA ALA A 146 -5.29 16.05 21.36
C ALA A 146 -5.83 16.45 22.75
N ASP A 147 -6.56 15.54 23.37
CA ASP A 147 -7.04 15.71 24.75
C ASP A 147 -5.91 15.51 25.78
N ALA A 148 -6.24 15.60 27.09
CA ALA A 148 -5.29 15.41 28.18
C ALA A 148 -4.65 14.01 28.23
N LYS A 149 -5.24 13.02 27.54
CA LYS A 149 -4.69 11.66 27.40
C LYS A 149 -3.87 11.48 26.11
N GLY A 150 -3.75 12.53 25.31
CA GLY A 150 -3.06 12.51 24.03
C GLY A 150 -3.89 11.91 22.90
N ILE A 151 -5.20 11.76 23.06
CA ILE A 151 -6.09 11.17 22.02
C ILE A 151 -6.64 12.31 21.16
N VAL A 152 -6.58 12.11 19.86
CA VAL A 152 -7.14 13.01 18.85
C VAL A 152 -8.48 12.45 18.39
N TYR A 153 -9.48 13.29 18.37
CA TYR A 153 -10.83 12.96 17.91
C TYR A 153 -11.17 13.76 16.65
N TYR A 154 -12.16 13.27 15.93
CA TYR A 154 -12.81 14.05 14.89
C TYR A 154 -14.10 14.66 15.47
N ASP A 155 -14.36 15.95 15.18
CA ASP A 155 -15.61 16.62 15.59
C ASP A 155 -16.81 15.88 14.97
N LYS A 156 -17.72 15.41 15.83
CA LYS A 156 -18.89 14.63 15.42
C LYS A 156 -19.78 15.37 14.43
N ALA A 157 -19.98 16.68 14.62
CA ALA A 157 -20.84 17.47 13.75
C ALA A 157 -20.22 17.69 12.36
N LYS A 158 -18.87 17.64 12.27
CA LYS A 158 -18.13 17.81 11.01
C LYS A 158 -17.76 16.49 10.35
N PHE A 159 -17.91 15.35 11.02
CA PHE A 159 -17.39 14.07 10.51
C PHE A 159 -17.92 13.72 9.12
N HIS A 160 -19.26 13.81 8.91
CA HIS A 160 -19.84 13.52 7.61
C HIS A 160 -19.30 14.48 6.54
N ALA A 161 -19.41 15.79 6.75
CA ALA A 161 -19.00 16.79 5.76
C ALA A 161 -17.48 16.81 5.48
N GLY A 162 -16.66 16.57 6.51
CA GLY A 162 -15.20 16.70 6.43
C GLY A 162 -14.47 15.40 6.10
N PHE A 163 -15.04 14.25 6.49
CA PHE A 163 -14.37 12.96 6.31
C PHE A 163 -15.00 12.13 5.18
N CYS A 164 -16.34 12.06 5.11
CA CYS A 164 -17.04 11.08 4.27
C CYS A 164 -18.31 11.65 3.61
N ALA A 165 -18.19 12.85 3.02
CA ALA A 165 -19.33 13.61 2.48
C ALA A 165 -20.13 12.90 1.38
N ASP A 166 -19.56 11.89 0.73
CA ASP A 166 -20.14 11.14 -0.39
C ASP A 166 -20.64 9.74 -0.01
N VAL A 167 -20.73 9.43 1.30
CA VAL A 167 -21.47 8.25 1.80
C VAL A 167 -22.80 8.68 2.42
N SER A 168 -23.70 7.71 2.72
CA SER A 168 -24.95 8.03 3.39
C SER A 168 -24.71 8.55 4.83
N LYS A 169 -25.69 9.27 5.38
CA LYS A 169 -25.59 9.74 6.77
C LYS A 169 -25.56 8.59 7.77
N GLU A 170 -26.27 7.51 7.46
CA GLU A 170 -26.31 6.30 8.28
C GLU A 170 -24.96 5.61 8.30
N GLU A 171 -24.31 5.48 7.14
CA GLU A 171 -22.94 4.94 7.03
C GLU A 171 -21.92 5.83 7.76
N ALA A 172 -22.00 7.15 7.57
CA ALA A 172 -21.15 8.10 8.28
C ALA A 172 -21.32 8.03 9.81
N ALA A 173 -22.55 7.83 10.29
CA ALA A 173 -22.84 7.66 11.72
C ALA A 173 -22.24 6.37 12.26
N PHE A 174 -22.32 5.27 11.52
CA PHE A 174 -21.68 4.01 11.87
C PHE A 174 -20.15 4.13 11.89
N MET A 175 -19.55 4.71 10.84
CA MET A 175 -18.11 4.96 10.78
C MET A 175 -17.61 5.80 11.97
N TYR A 176 -18.37 6.83 12.34
CA TYR A 176 -18.03 7.65 13.51
C TYR A 176 -18.07 6.83 14.81
N ALA A 177 -19.02 5.93 14.94
CA ALA A 177 -19.20 5.12 16.15
C ALA A 177 -18.17 3.99 16.27
N SER A 178 -17.65 3.48 15.14
CA SER A 178 -16.73 2.34 15.08
C SER A 178 -15.25 2.73 15.10
N GLN A 179 -14.93 4.04 15.02
CA GLN A 179 -13.53 4.49 14.98
C GLN A 179 -12.77 4.13 16.26
N GLY A 180 -11.51 3.68 16.09
CA GLY A 180 -10.58 3.50 17.21
C GLY A 180 -10.03 4.81 17.77
N ALA A 181 -9.54 4.78 19.00
CA ALA A 181 -8.85 5.92 19.60
C ALA A 181 -7.51 6.18 18.89
N PHE A 182 -7.35 7.36 18.29
CA PHE A 182 -6.13 7.74 17.60
C PHE A 182 -5.23 8.59 18.48
N TYR A 183 -4.03 8.10 18.81
CA TYR A 183 -3.08 8.81 19.64
C TYR A 183 -2.31 9.86 18.84
N GLY A 184 -2.29 11.10 19.31
CA GLY A 184 -1.64 12.24 18.64
C GLY A 184 -0.14 12.04 18.37
N LYS A 185 0.55 11.21 19.18
CA LYS A 185 1.94 10.86 18.92
C LYS A 185 2.16 10.22 17.55
N CYS A 186 1.16 9.56 16.97
CA CYS A 186 1.20 9.03 15.62
C CYS A 186 1.50 10.16 14.62
N PHE A 187 0.83 11.29 14.68
CA PHE A 187 1.02 12.40 13.75
C PHE A 187 2.44 13.00 13.74
N VAL A 188 3.13 12.91 14.88
CA VAL A 188 4.47 13.50 15.07
C VAL A 188 5.60 12.48 14.96
N SER A 189 5.29 11.20 14.80
CA SER A 189 6.30 10.15 14.60
C SER A 189 6.89 10.25 13.20
N PRO A 190 8.22 10.39 13.07
CA PRO A 190 8.87 10.45 11.77
C PRO A 190 8.98 9.05 11.15
N VAL A 191 8.92 8.99 9.83
CA VAL A 191 9.29 7.82 9.04
C VAL A 191 10.81 7.66 9.07
N THR A 192 11.32 6.44 9.18
CA THR A 192 12.75 6.15 9.25
C THR A 192 13.31 5.65 7.93
N ASP A 193 12.56 4.82 7.20
CA ASP A 193 12.96 4.29 5.89
C ASP A 193 11.75 4.28 4.93
N ALA A 194 11.67 5.31 4.10
CA ALA A 194 10.54 5.52 3.20
C ALA A 194 10.56 4.52 2.03
N ALA A 195 9.75 3.48 2.13
CA ALA A 195 9.68 2.36 1.18
C ALA A 195 9.40 2.80 -0.27
N TRP A 196 8.71 3.92 -0.49
CA TRP A 196 8.46 4.47 -1.82
C TRP A 196 9.73 4.87 -2.58
N ARG A 197 10.86 5.01 -1.90
CA ARG A 197 12.17 5.23 -2.52
C ARG A 197 12.70 3.98 -3.26
N HIS A 198 12.19 2.81 -2.90
CA HIS A 198 12.70 1.51 -3.35
C HIS A 198 11.64 0.63 -4.00
N LYS A 199 10.35 1.01 -3.91
CA LYS A 199 9.23 0.22 -4.41
C LYS A 199 8.42 1.00 -5.44
N PRO A 200 7.85 0.34 -6.45
CA PRO A 200 6.85 0.95 -7.32
C PRO A 200 5.67 1.49 -6.52
N THR A 201 5.26 2.73 -6.81
CA THR A 201 4.19 3.40 -6.08
C THR A 201 3.06 3.88 -6.98
N PHE A 202 1.85 3.71 -6.46
CA PHE A 202 0.60 4.15 -7.07
C PHE A 202 -0.17 4.99 -6.06
N GLY A 203 -0.91 5.98 -6.51
CA GLY A 203 -1.62 6.89 -5.64
C GLY A 203 -3.02 7.23 -6.16
N ILE A 204 -3.98 7.28 -5.25
CA ILE A 204 -5.31 7.79 -5.50
C ILE A 204 -5.43 9.12 -4.77
N ILE A 205 -5.74 10.19 -5.53
CA ILE A 205 -6.10 11.49 -4.98
C ILE A 205 -7.62 11.60 -5.02
N ALA A 206 -8.22 11.79 -3.84
CA ALA A 206 -9.64 12.11 -3.74
C ALA A 206 -9.80 13.63 -3.93
N THR A 207 -10.44 14.03 -5.05
CA THR A 207 -10.41 15.46 -5.45
C THR A 207 -11.30 16.37 -4.62
N GLU A 208 -12.22 15.80 -3.82
CA GLU A 208 -13.11 16.52 -2.90
C GLU A 208 -12.76 16.23 -1.42
N ASP A 209 -11.53 15.77 -1.16
CA ASP A 209 -11.03 15.47 0.18
C ASP A 209 -10.96 16.75 1.03
N LYS A 210 -11.63 16.75 2.20
CA LYS A 210 -11.64 17.84 3.18
C LYS A 210 -10.82 17.51 4.43
N SER A 211 -10.32 16.27 4.55
CA SER A 211 -9.45 15.83 5.63
C SER A 211 -7.98 16.04 5.30
N ILE A 212 -7.52 15.60 4.12
CA ILE A 212 -6.18 15.89 3.61
C ILE A 212 -6.36 16.67 2.31
N ASN A 213 -5.97 17.94 2.31
CA ASN A 213 -6.06 18.78 1.10
C ASN A 213 -5.47 18.05 -0.12
N PRO A 214 -6.21 17.94 -1.25
CA PRO A 214 -5.73 17.25 -2.45
C PRO A 214 -4.38 17.75 -2.98
N ASP A 215 -4.06 19.04 -2.77
CA ASP A 215 -2.77 19.59 -3.19
C ASP A 215 -1.60 19.07 -2.33
N ILE A 216 -1.84 18.77 -1.06
CA ILE A 216 -0.84 18.09 -0.23
C ILE A 216 -0.56 16.69 -0.81
N GLN A 217 -1.61 15.94 -1.17
CA GLN A 217 -1.46 14.62 -1.81
C GLN A 217 -0.69 14.74 -3.13
N ARG A 218 -1.07 15.70 -4.01
CA ARG A 218 -0.38 15.96 -5.28
C ARG A 218 1.11 16.24 -5.10
N ASN A 219 1.45 17.08 -4.12
CA ASN A 219 2.83 17.48 -3.86
C ASN A 219 3.68 16.27 -3.39
N MET A 220 3.16 15.45 -2.48
CA MET A 220 3.85 14.24 -2.03
C MET A 220 4.04 13.24 -3.17
N TYR A 221 2.99 12.98 -3.94
CA TYR A 221 3.01 11.98 -5.02
C TYR A 221 3.85 12.42 -6.22
N LYS A 222 3.88 13.72 -6.52
CA LYS A 222 4.78 14.29 -7.54
C LYS A 222 6.26 14.09 -7.15
N ARG A 223 6.60 14.36 -5.89
CA ARG A 223 7.98 14.22 -5.38
C ARG A 223 8.49 12.77 -5.51
N SER A 224 7.65 11.80 -5.23
CA SER A 224 7.98 10.38 -5.25
C SER A 224 7.83 9.72 -6.63
N ASN A 225 7.44 10.48 -7.66
CA ASN A 225 7.11 9.96 -8.99
C ASN A 225 6.03 8.84 -8.94
N THR A 226 5.10 8.95 -8.00
CA THR A 226 3.97 8.02 -7.83
C THR A 226 3.05 8.08 -9.05
N LYS A 227 2.63 6.93 -9.59
CA LYS A 227 1.62 6.86 -10.64
C LYS A 227 0.25 7.21 -10.07
N VAL A 228 -0.29 8.38 -10.43
CA VAL A 228 -1.50 8.94 -9.82
C VAL A 228 -2.75 8.66 -10.66
N THR A 229 -3.85 8.36 -9.95
CA THR A 229 -5.23 8.38 -10.46
C THR A 229 -6.05 9.34 -9.60
N GLU A 230 -6.64 10.36 -10.19
CA GLU A 230 -7.57 11.25 -9.48
C GLU A 230 -8.99 10.69 -9.56
N ILE A 231 -9.66 10.64 -8.41
CA ILE A 231 -11.05 10.17 -8.29
C ILE A 231 -11.87 11.27 -7.61
N LYS A 232 -12.97 11.66 -8.24
CA LYS A 232 -13.93 12.56 -7.62
C LYS A 232 -14.60 11.86 -6.45
N GLY A 233 -14.31 12.30 -5.22
CA GLY A 233 -14.83 11.70 -3.99
C GLY A 233 -14.26 12.39 -2.75
N SER A 234 -14.88 12.11 -1.60
CA SER A 234 -14.44 12.57 -0.29
C SER A 234 -13.18 11.82 0.18
N HIS A 235 -12.71 12.13 1.40
CA HIS A 235 -11.61 11.39 2.03
C HIS A 235 -11.90 9.88 2.15
N ALA A 236 -13.18 9.49 2.30
CA ALA A 236 -13.62 8.10 2.37
C ALA A 236 -13.88 7.48 0.97
N VAL A 237 -13.14 7.89 -0.06
CA VAL A 237 -13.27 7.42 -1.46
C VAL A 237 -13.23 5.89 -1.61
N TYR A 238 -12.56 5.19 -0.71
CA TYR A 238 -12.49 3.71 -0.72
C TYR A 238 -13.82 3.05 -0.29
N ILE A 239 -14.70 3.79 0.40
CA ILE A 239 -16.04 3.35 0.78
C ILE A 239 -17.05 3.73 -0.31
N SER A 240 -17.04 4.99 -0.74
CA SER A 240 -18.00 5.51 -1.73
C SER A 240 -17.77 4.98 -3.14
N GLN A 241 -16.49 4.67 -3.51
CA GLN A 241 -16.11 4.22 -4.84
C GLN A 241 -15.17 3.00 -4.83
N PRO A 242 -15.58 1.90 -4.15
CA PRO A 242 -14.70 0.76 -3.89
C PRO A 242 -14.18 0.09 -5.16
N GLN A 243 -15.00 0.04 -6.23
CA GLN A 243 -14.58 -0.57 -7.49
C GLN A 243 -13.46 0.23 -8.17
N LYS A 244 -13.51 1.57 -8.12
CA LYS A 244 -12.43 2.38 -8.69
C LYS A 244 -11.13 2.22 -7.91
N VAL A 245 -11.20 2.17 -6.59
CA VAL A 245 -10.04 1.92 -5.72
C VAL A 245 -9.46 0.52 -5.99
N ALA A 246 -10.31 -0.51 -6.06
CA ALA A 246 -9.87 -1.87 -6.39
C ALA A 246 -9.18 -1.94 -7.76
N ASN A 247 -9.68 -1.22 -8.77
CA ASN A 247 -9.07 -1.20 -10.10
C ASN A 247 -7.64 -0.64 -10.07
N VAL A 248 -7.36 0.40 -9.29
CA VAL A 248 -5.99 0.93 -9.13
C VAL A 248 -5.08 -0.09 -8.43
N ILE A 249 -5.57 -0.80 -7.42
CA ILE A 249 -4.83 -1.87 -6.74
C ILE A 249 -4.52 -3.02 -7.71
N ILE A 250 -5.48 -3.42 -8.54
CA ILE A 250 -5.31 -4.43 -9.59
C ILE A 250 -4.28 -3.98 -10.63
N GLU A 251 -4.34 -2.71 -11.05
CA GLU A 251 -3.36 -2.12 -11.96
C GLU A 251 -1.95 -2.16 -11.36
N ALA A 252 -1.81 -1.79 -10.08
CA ALA A 252 -0.55 -1.89 -9.36
C ALA A 252 -0.01 -3.33 -9.35
N ALA A 253 -0.86 -4.32 -9.00
CA ALA A 253 -0.49 -5.72 -8.97
C ALA A 253 0.00 -6.22 -10.34
N LYS A 254 -0.71 -5.86 -11.42
CA LYS A 254 -0.32 -6.22 -12.80
C LYS A 254 1.01 -5.57 -13.20
N ALA A 255 1.22 -4.30 -12.85
CA ALA A 255 2.42 -3.55 -13.24
C ALA A 255 3.70 -4.05 -12.55
N VAL A 256 3.58 -4.70 -11.39
CA VAL A 256 4.73 -5.25 -10.65
C VAL A 256 4.86 -6.76 -10.79
N SER A 257 3.87 -7.45 -11.40
CA SER A 257 3.97 -8.86 -11.76
C SER A 257 5.00 -9.05 -12.86
N GLY A 258 5.92 -9.98 -12.67
CA GLY A 258 6.90 -10.33 -13.72
C GLY A 258 8.14 -9.44 -13.79
N LYS A 259 8.40 -8.64 -12.76
CA LYS A 259 9.66 -7.90 -12.62
C LYS A 259 10.66 -8.68 -11.77
#